data_b09807c357231f65d275be13e6f714a9
#
_entry.id   b09807c357231f65d275be13e6f714a9
#
_cell.length_a   1.000
_cell.length_b   1.000
_cell.length_c   1.000
_cell.angle_alpha   90.00
_cell.angle_beta   90.00
_cell.angle_gamma   90.00
#
_symmetry.space_group_name_H-M   'P 1'
#
loop_
_entity.id
_entity.type
_entity.pdbx_description
1 polymer ?
#
loop_
_entity_poly.entity_id
_entity_poly.type
_entity_poly.pdbx_seq_one_letter_code
_entity_poly.pdbx_strand_id
1 'polypeptide(L)'
;MKILWVCPSFLHPTDRGGQIRTLGTLKELHKRHEIHFAALNPASNTEGPARSSEYASSYTAVEHAAPKRGSLSMIPQLAGSVFGSMPLAVSRYASTELRQKMQALIAANHFDSIVCDFLAAAPNLPSLAQCVLFQHNVETTIWQRHVERAQSFLQRQFFAMQAKKMEAYEKKVCRESKFVIAVSDIDASRMKTMFGIDHVKAVPTGVDIDYFSVTEPTPASSDIVFCGSMDWLPNVDAVEHFILEILPLIRAQRPDTTVTIAGRSPDARIVKAAEQTSGVAVTGNVPDMRPYMWGSKISIVPIRIGGGTRLKIYECMAAGLPVVSTTIGAEGLSYTAGKDILIADSPADFSAACLRLLSDEDTRRAIADNALALVQGKFSWAAVTADFEAILEANCITASS
;
A
#
# COMPACT_ATOMS: atom_id res chain seq x y z
N MET A 1 -23.57 9.26 -7.97
CA MET A 1 -22.83 10.54 -7.83
C MET A 1 -21.97 10.78 -9.06
N LYS A 2 -21.72 12.04 -9.37
CA LYS A 2 -20.70 12.47 -10.33
C LYS A 2 -19.45 12.92 -9.54
N ILE A 3 -18.36 12.19 -9.70
CA ILE A 3 -17.13 12.34 -8.86
C ILE A 3 -16.00 12.85 -9.74
N LEU A 4 -15.35 13.94 -9.32
CA LEU A 4 -14.06 14.37 -9.87
C LEU A 4 -12.93 13.76 -9.01
N TRP A 5 -12.07 12.95 -9.63
CA TRP A 5 -10.95 12.32 -8.96
C TRP A 5 -9.62 12.84 -9.51
N VAL A 6 -8.85 13.55 -8.68
CA VAL A 6 -7.58 14.17 -9.09
C VAL A 6 -6.41 13.43 -8.46
N CYS A 7 -5.55 12.86 -9.31
CA CYS A 7 -4.41 12.03 -8.92
C CYS A 7 -3.10 12.60 -9.49
N PRO A 8 -1.93 12.39 -8.86
CA PRO A 8 -0.65 12.88 -9.40
C PRO A 8 -0.21 12.17 -10.69
N SER A 9 -0.70 10.96 -10.97
CA SER A 9 -0.39 10.20 -12.19
C SER A 9 -1.50 9.21 -12.53
N PHE A 10 -1.51 8.70 -13.76
CA PHE A 10 -2.35 7.57 -14.13
C PHE A 10 -1.98 6.30 -13.36
N LEU A 11 -2.93 5.37 -13.23
CA LEU A 11 -2.82 4.20 -12.35
C LEU A 11 -2.08 3.04 -13.02
N HIS A 12 -2.06 3.01 -14.35
CA HIS A 12 -1.33 2.00 -15.10
C HIS A 12 -0.01 2.55 -15.66
N PRO A 13 1.08 1.75 -15.67
CA PRO A 13 1.18 0.42 -15.04
C PRO A 13 1.06 0.49 -13.52
N THR A 14 0.38 -0.52 -12.93
CA THR A 14 0.06 -0.56 -11.50
C THR A 14 1.14 -1.35 -10.75
N ASP A 15 2.16 -0.66 -10.27
CA ASP A 15 3.34 -1.26 -9.64
C ASP A 15 3.57 -0.83 -8.18
N ARG A 16 2.71 0.05 -7.64
CA ARG A 16 2.83 0.63 -6.30
C ARG A 16 1.57 0.43 -5.47
N GLY A 17 1.75 0.20 -4.17
CA GLY A 17 0.64 -0.03 -3.24
C GLY A 17 -0.44 1.06 -3.24
N GLY A 18 -0.03 2.34 -3.35
CA GLY A 18 -0.99 3.45 -3.46
C GLY A 18 -1.83 3.39 -4.75
N GLN A 19 -1.20 3.06 -5.90
CA GLN A 19 -1.92 2.88 -7.16
C GLN A 19 -2.88 1.68 -7.10
N ILE A 20 -2.48 0.57 -6.47
CA ILE A 20 -3.34 -0.61 -6.26
C ILE A 20 -4.57 -0.21 -5.45
N ARG A 21 -4.37 0.56 -4.37
CA ARG A 21 -5.45 1.05 -3.51
C ARG A 21 -6.41 1.96 -4.26
N THR A 22 -5.92 2.96 -4.96
CA THR A 22 -6.74 3.85 -5.78
C THR A 22 -7.49 3.09 -6.86
N LEU A 23 -6.81 2.20 -7.60
CA LEU A 23 -7.41 1.42 -8.67
C LEU A 23 -8.55 0.52 -8.17
N GLY A 24 -8.32 -0.21 -7.07
CA GLY A 24 -9.34 -1.07 -6.48
C GLY A 24 -10.57 -0.28 -6.01
N THR A 25 -10.35 0.84 -5.31
CA THR A 25 -11.43 1.74 -4.88
C THR A 25 -12.21 2.31 -6.08
N LEU A 26 -11.50 2.80 -7.09
CA LEU A 26 -12.14 3.39 -8.28
C LEU A 26 -12.91 2.36 -9.11
N LYS A 27 -12.38 1.14 -9.29
CA LYS A 27 -13.10 0.07 -9.99
C LYS A 27 -14.45 -0.27 -9.32
N GLU A 28 -14.49 -0.28 -7.99
CA GLU A 28 -15.73 -0.51 -7.26
C GLU A 28 -16.70 0.68 -7.35
N LEU A 29 -16.20 1.92 -7.17
CA LEU A 29 -17.02 3.12 -7.29
C LEU A 29 -17.58 3.29 -8.71
N HIS A 30 -16.79 2.98 -9.74
CA HIS A 30 -17.18 3.14 -11.14
C HIS A 30 -18.36 2.24 -11.56
N LYS A 31 -18.61 1.15 -10.82
CA LYS A 31 -19.80 0.31 -11.04
C LYS A 31 -21.11 1.05 -10.79
N ARG A 32 -21.11 2.11 -9.98
CA ARG A 32 -22.30 2.82 -9.49
C ARG A 32 -22.28 4.34 -9.70
N HIS A 33 -21.13 4.91 -10.06
CA HIS A 33 -20.92 6.35 -10.14
C HIS A 33 -20.29 6.77 -11.47
N GLU A 34 -20.57 7.99 -11.91
CA GLU A 34 -19.86 8.66 -12.98
C GLU A 34 -18.56 9.25 -12.43
N ILE A 35 -17.41 8.80 -12.92
CA ILE A 35 -16.10 9.24 -12.46
C ILE A 35 -15.38 9.97 -13.58
N HIS A 36 -15.00 11.22 -13.31
CA HIS A 36 -14.05 11.95 -14.14
C HIS A 36 -12.67 11.90 -13.49
N PHE A 37 -11.71 11.19 -14.12
CA PHE A 37 -10.36 11.04 -13.60
C PHE A 37 -9.42 12.08 -14.22
N ALA A 38 -8.67 12.82 -13.39
CA ALA A 38 -7.73 13.83 -13.84
C ALA A 38 -6.33 13.59 -13.28
N ALA A 39 -5.33 13.53 -14.15
CA ALA A 39 -3.97 13.25 -13.74
C ALA A 39 -2.91 13.83 -14.69
N LEU A 40 -1.68 13.93 -14.17
CA LEU A 40 -0.49 14.12 -14.99
C LEU A 40 -0.10 12.81 -15.67
N ASN A 41 0.42 12.90 -16.89
CA ASN A 41 0.84 11.74 -17.66
C ASN A 41 2.12 12.04 -18.45
N PRO A 42 3.23 11.31 -18.27
CA PRO A 42 4.37 11.44 -19.16
C PRO A 42 4.01 10.91 -20.56
N ALA A 43 4.49 11.57 -21.60
CA ALA A 43 4.23 11.17 -23.00
C ALA A 43 4.56 9.69 -23.31
N SER A 44 5.52 9.12 -22.55
CA SER A 44 5.92 7.71 -22.69
C SER A 44 4.89 6.72 -22.10
N ASN A 45 3.93 7.17 -21.27
CA ASN A 45 2.93 6.31 -20.67
C ASN A 45 1.64 6.33 -21.53
N THR A 46 1.56 5.41 -22.47
CA THR A 46 0.36 5.19 -23.30
C THR A 46 -0.65 4.26 -22.66
N GLU A 47 -0.21 3.39 -21.76
CA GLU A 47 -1.05 2.40 -21.05
C GLU A 47 -2.05 3.08 -20.11
N GLY A 48 -1.60 4.09 -19.36
CA GLY A 48 -2.44 4.79 -18.38
C GLY A 48 -3.75 5.33 -18.98
N PRO A 49 -3.71 6.19 -20.02
CA PRO A 49 -4.92 6.64 -20.70
C PRO A 49 -5.71 5.52 -21.38
N ALA A 50 -5.05 4.56 -22.04
CA ALA A 50 -5.70 3.48 -22.77
C ALA A 50 -6.56 2.57 -21.87
N ARG A 51 -6.15 2.39 -20.63
CA ARG A 51 -6.85 1.55 -19.64
C ARG A 51 -7.71 2.33 -18.64
N SER A 52 -7.87 3.64 -18.84
CA SER A 52 -8.63 4.48 -17.90
C SER A 52 -10.12 4.10 -17.83
N SER A 53 -10.70 3.54 -18.89
CA SER A 53 -12.08 3.04 -18.91
C SER A 53 -12.36 1.90 -17.92
N GLU A 54 -11.33 1.24 -17.39
CA GLU A 54 -11.50 0.23 -16.34
C GLU A 54 -12.01 0.83 -15.01
N TYR A 55 -11.81 2.14 -14.79
CA TYR A 55 -12.04 2.78 -13.49
C TYR A 55 -12.62 4.20 -13.58
N ALA A 56 -12.87 4.73 -14.77
CA ALA A 56 -13.40 6.07 -14.95
C ALA A 56 -14.27 6.17 -16.23
N SER A 57 -15.32 6.99 -16.17
CA SER A 57 -16.23 7.27 -17.30
C SER A 57 -15.59 8.22 -18.31
N SER A 58 -14.71 9.09 -17.84
CA SER A 58 -13.97 10.06 -18.67
C SER A 58 -12.69 10.49 -17.96
N TYR A 59 -11.75 11.10 -18.69
CA TYR A 59 -10.52 11.57 -18.07
C TYR A 59 -10.00 12.89 -18.65
N THR A 60 -9.16 13.55 -17.87
CA THR A 60 -8.32 14.68 -18.30
C THR A 60 -6.85 14.32 -18.03
N ALA A 61 -6.05 14.30 -19.09
CA ALA A 61 -4.61 14.13 -19.01
C ALA A 61 -3.89 15.45 -19.30
N VAL A 62 -2.81 15.70 -18.56
CA VAL A 62 -1.86 16.79 -18.86
C VAL A 62 -0.49 16.20 -18.98
N GLU A 63 0.20 16.48 -20.08
CA GLU A 63 1.54 15.98 -20.29
C GLU A 63 2.50 16.58 -19.26
N HIS A 64 3.16 15.71 -18.53
CA HIS A 64 4.11 16.11 -17.51
C HIS A 64 5.13 15.00 -17.25
N ALA A 65 6.38 15.30 -17.45
CA ALA A 65 7.48 14.41 -17.12
C ALA A 65 8.15 14.88 -15.81
N ALA A 66 7.86 14.19 -14.71
CA ALA A 66 8.60 14.44 -13.48
C ALA A 66 10.09 14.09 -13.69
N PRO A 67 11.04 14.97 -13.33
CA PRO A 67 12.44 14.71 -13.52
C PRO A 67 12.90 13.41 -12.85
N LYS A 68 13.69 12.61 -13.57
CA LYS A 68 14.23 11.36 -13.02
C LYS A 68 15.21 11.65 -11.88
N ARG A 69 15.18 10.84 -10.84
CA ARG A 69 16.13 10.95 -9.71
C ARG A 69 17.56 10.86 -10.22
N GLY A 70 18.41 11.83 -9.81
CA GLY A 70 19.82 11.89 -10.21
C GLY A 70 20.09 12.52 -11.57
N SER A 71 19.08 13.02 -12.30
CA SER A 71 19.27 13.74 -13.56
C SER A 71 19.54 15.23 -13.35
N LEU A 72 20.25 15.86 -14.28
CA LEU A 72 20.49 17.33 -14.27
C LEU A 72 19.19 18.13 -14.28
N SER A 73 18.12 17.60 -14.84
CA SER A 73 16.78 18.21 -14.82
C SER A 73 16.17 18.32 -13.41
N MET A 74 16.73 17.65 -12.40
CA MET A 74 16.34 17.84 -10.99
C MET A 74 16.91 19.10 -10.35
N ILE A 75 17.99 19.68 -10.88
CA ILE A 75 18.69 20.82 -10.25
C ILE A 75 17.78 22.02 -10.02
N PRO A 76 16.97 22.49 -10.99
CA PRO A 76 16.06 23.60 -10.75
C PRO A 76 14.99 23.27 -9.69
N GLN A 77 14.50 22.03 -9.65
CA GLN A 77 13.52 21.61 -8.65
C GLN A 77 14.14 21.49 -7.25
N LEU A 78 15.37 21.00 -7.15
CA LEU A 78 16.14 21.00 -5.90
C LEU A 78 16.35 22.42 -5.39
N ALA A 79 16.82 23.32 -6.24
CA ALA A 79 16.97 24.74 -5.88
C ALA A 79 15.63 25.36 -5.46
N GLY A 80 14.56 25.17 -6.24
CA GLY A 80 13.21 25.61 -5.89
C GLY A 80 12.72 24.99 -4.58
N SER A 81 13.06 23.75 -4.28
CA SER A 81 12.69 23.09 -3.02
C SER A 81 13.48 23.59 -1.81
N VAL A 82 14.66 24.18 -2.01
CA VAL A 82 15.44 24.79 -0.92
C VAL A 82 14.85 26.16 -0.57
N PHE A 83 14.54 27.00 -1.55
CA PHE A 83 14.07 28.36 -1.34
C PHE A 83 12.54 28.51 -1.25
N GLY A 84 11.76 27.59 -1.87
CA GLY A 84 10.31 27.60 -1.83
C GLY A 84 9.74 26.98 -0.55
N SER A 85 8.43 27.16 -0.32
CA SER A 85 7.70 26.56 0.81
C SER A 85 7.20 25.14 0.54
N MET A 86 7.08 24.73 -0.73
CA MET A 86 6.54 23.42 -1.13
C MET A 86 7.60 22.32 -0.98
N PRO A 87 7.28 21.16 -0.38
CA PRO A 87 8.19 20.02 -0.33
C PRO A 87 8.54 19.51 -1.73
N LEU A 88 9.77 18.99 -1.91
CA LEU A 88 10.24 18.45 -3.18
C LEU A 88 9.34 17.32 -3.71
N ALA A 89 8.88 16.44 -2.84
CA ALA A 89 8.00 15.33 -3.22
C ALA A 89 6.67 15.78 -3.82
N VAL A 90 6.16 16.94 -3.41
CA VAL A 90 4.92 17.53 -3.89
C VAL A 90 5.16 18.40 -5.12
N SER A 91 6.19 19.25 -5.10
CA SER A 91 6.46 20.20 -6.19
C SER A 91 6.70 19.52 -7.55
N ARG A 92 7.15 18.26 -7.54
CA ARG A 92 7.33 17.46 -8.75
C ARG A 92 6.05 17.18 -9.53
N TYR A 93 4.91 17.25 -8.87
CA TYR A 93 3.58 16.97 -9.45
C TYR A 93 2.72 18.24 -9.54
N ALA A 94 3.26 19.40 -9.23
CA ALA A 94 2.56 20.66 -9.39
C ALA A 94 2.57 21.08 -10.88
N SER A 95 1.38 21.32 -11.44
CA SER A 95 1.19 21.73 -12.83
C SER A 95 0.17 22.86 -12.92
N THR A 96 0.62 24.01 -13.39
CA THR A 96 -0.28 25.17 -13.62
C THR A 96 -1.35 24.84 -14.64
N GLU A 97 -1.00 24.08 -15.68
CA GLU A 97 -1.95 23.65 -16.73
C GLU A 97 -3.05 22.74 -16.16
N LEU A 98 -2.67 21.71 -15.35
CA LEU A 98 -3.67 20.84 -14.74
C LEU A 98 -4.58 21.65 -13.80
N ARG A 99 -4.01 22.55 -13.01
CA ARG A 99 -4.79 23.44 -12.13
C ARG A 99 -5.80 24.29 -12.89
N GLN A 100 -5.39 24.88 -14.02
CA GLN A 100 -6.29 25.67 -14.87
C GLN A 100 -7.40 24.81 -15.49
N LYS A 101 -7.05 23.60 -15.96
CA LYS A 101 -8.05 22.65 -16.47
C LYS A 101 -9.04 22.23 -15.37
N MET A 102 -8.56 21.97 -14.15
CA MET A 102 -9.45 21.64 -13.03
C MET A 102 -10.36 22.81 -12.65
N GLN A 103 -9.84 24.02 -12.65
CA GLN A 103 -10.65 25.22 -12.40
C GLN A 103 -11.77 25.38 -13.45
N ALA A 104 -11.44 25.23 -14.73
CA ALA A 104 -12.42 25.31 -15.81
C ALA A 104 -13.45 24.17 -15.74
N LEU A 105 -12.99 22.96 -15.45
CA LEU A 105 -13.84 21.77 -15.36
C LEU A 105 -14.86 21.87 -14.21
N ILE A 106 -14.41 22.33 -13.03
CA ILE A 106 -15.27 22.53 -11.85
C ILE A 106 -16.26 23.67 -12.09
N ALA A 107 -15.86 24.73 -12.80
CA ALA A 107 -16.75 25.84 -13.12
C ALA A 107 -17.83 25.47 -14.17
N ALA A 108 -17.51 24.55 -15.10
CA ALA A 108 -18.41 24.14 -16.17
C ALA A 108 -19.31 22.95 -15.82
N ASN A 109 -19.03 22.22 -14.76
CA ASN A 109 -19.75 21.00 -14.38
C ASN A 109 -20.13 21.02 -12.90
N HIS A 110 -21.25 20.39 -12.60
CA HIS A 110 -21.59 20.04 -11.21
C HIS A 110 -20.97 18.69 -10.87
N PHE A 111 -20.18 18.64 -9.80
CA PHE A 111 -19.68 17.40 -9.21
C PHE A 111 -20.26 17.26 -7.80
N ASP A 112 -20.76 16.07 -7.47
CA ASP A 112 -21.27 15.78 -6.14
C ASP A 112 -20.13 15.65 -5.12
N SER A 113 -18.95 15.21 -5.57
CA SER A 113 -17.75 15.08 -4.75
C SER A 113 -16.47 15.31 -5.55
N ILE A 114 -15.46 15.89 -4.91
CA ILE A 114 -14.12 16.07 -5.46
C ILE A 114 -13.14 15.34 -4.54
N VAL A 115 -12.40 14.38 -5.08
CA VAL A 115 -11.38 13.62 -4.36
C VAL A 115 -10.00 14.11 -4.77
N CYS A 116 -9.22 14.56 -3.79
CA CYS A 116 -7.80 14.83 -3.92
C CYS A 116 -7.04 13.57 -3.51
N ASP A 117 -6.59 12.79 -4.46
CA ASP A 117 -5.91 11.53 -4.22
C ASP A 117 -4.40 11.75 -4.16
N PHE A 118 -3.81 11.40 -3.05
CA PHE A 118 -2.47 11.76 -2.59
C PHE A 118 -2.26 13.25 -2.30
N LEU A 119 -1.44 13.54 -1.31
CA LEU A 119 -1.00 14.88 -0.96
C LEU A 119 -0.38 15.65 -2.15
N ALA A 120 0.25 14.92 -3.05
CA ALA A 120 0.91 15.46 -4.24
C ALA A 120 -0.05 15.97 -5.32
N ALA A 121 -1.34 15.62 -5.28
CA ALA A 121 -2.35 16.14 -6.20
C ALA A 121 -2.89 17.53 -5.77
N ALA A 122 -2.78 17.87 -4.49
CA ALA A 122 -3.38 19.09 -3.92
C ALA A 122 -2.99 20.41 -4.63
N PRO A 123 -1.75 20.60 -5.15
CA PRO A 123 -1.39 21.83 -5.88
C PRO A 123 -2.18 22.05 -7.16
N ASN A 124 -2.74 20.96 -7.72
CA ASN A 124 -3.47 20.99 -9.00
C ASN A 124 -4.95 21.29 -8.85
N LEU A 125 -5.44 21.42 -7.61
CA LEU A 125 -6.81 21.82 -7.31
C LEU A 125 -6.90 23.33 -7.00
N PRO A 126 -7.93 24.03 -7.47
CA PRO A 126 -8.08 25.47 -7.20
C PRO A 126 -8.39 25.75 -5.73
N SER A 127 -9.12 24.87 -5.06
CA SER A 127 -9.49 24.92 -3.65
C SER A 127 -9.59 23.52 -3.08
N LEU A 128 -9.27 23.35 -1.80
CA LEU A 128 -9.42 22.09 -1.06
C LEU A 128 -10.67 22.06 -0.17
N ALA A 129 -11.33 23.20 0.02
CA ALA A 129 -12.45 23.35 0.95
C ALA A 129 -13.66 22.43 0.66
N GLN A 130 -13.79 21.97 -0.58
CA GLN A 130 -14.83 21.03 -1.01
C GLN A 130 -14.28 19.63 -1.30
N CYS A 131 -12.99 19.39 -1.07
CA CYS A 131 -12.34 18.15 -1.45
C CYS A 131 -12.27 17.16 -0.28
N VAL A 132 -12.52 15.91 -0.57
CA VAL A 132 -12.12 14.79 0.29
C VAL A 132 -10.67 14.42 -0.05
N LEU A 133 -9.77 14.56 0.91
CA LEU A 133 -8.36 14.19 0.76
C LEU A 133 -8.20 12.69 1.02
N PHE A 134 -7.74 11.94 0.02
CA PHE A 134 -7.45 10.51 0.13
C PHE A 134 -5.96 10.29 0.34
N GLN A 135 -5.54 10.03 1.59
CA GLN A 135 -4.15 9.85 1.99
C GLN A 135 -3.78 8.38 2.07
N HIS A 136 -2.58 8.07 1.56
CA HIS A 136 -2.04 6.70 1.56
C HIS A 136 -0.99 6.48 2.64
N ASN A 137 -0.44 7.57 3.20
CA ASN A 137 0.54 7.57 4.28
C ASN A 137 0.44 8.90 5.05
N VAL A 138 1.05 8.97 6.22
CA VAL A 138 1.44 10.24 6.83
C VAL A 138 2.83 10.59 6.28
N GLU A 139 2.86 11.44 5.24
CA GLU A 139 4.09 11.76 4.50
C GLU A 139 5.17 12.38 5.40
N THR A 140 4.77 13.19 6.37
CA THR A 140 5.66 13.75 7.39
C THR A 140 6.48 12.68 8.08
N THR A 141 5.88 11.55 8.47
CA THR A 141 6.59 10.48 9.19
C THR A 141 7.59 9.76 8.29
N ILE A 142 7.34 9.68 6.99
CA ILE A 142 8.29 9.11 6.03
C ILE A 142 9.55 9.98 5.97
N TRP A 143 9.39 11.30 5.89
CA TRP A 143 10.51 12.23 5.86
C TRP A 143 11.29 12.26 7.20
N GLN A 144 10.61 12.15 8.34
CA GLN A 144 11.25 12.03 9.65
C GLN A 144 12.14 10.77 9.72
N ARG A 145 11.65 9.62 9.23
CA ARG A 145 12.45 8.39 9.12
C ARG A 145 13.66 8.54 8.19
N HIS A 146 13.56 9.33 7.13
CA HIS A 146 14.73 9.64 6.29
C HIS A 146 15.79 10.45 7.05
N VAL A 147 15.38 11.37 7.93
CA VAL A 147 16.31 12.11 8.81
C VAL A 147 17.07 11.17 9.75
N GLU A 148 16.33 10.22 10.36
CA GLU A 148 16.92 9.24 11.30
C GLU A 148 17.94 8.32 10.62
N ARG A 149 17.70 7.96 9.34
CA ARG A 149 18.52 7.03 8.56
C ARG A 149 19.59 7.71 7.70
N ALA A 150 19.75 9.01 7.78
CA ALA A 150 20.70 9.75 6.98
C ALA A 150 22.15 9.38 7.31
N GLN A 151 22.94 9.04 6.29
CA GLN A 151 24.32 8.56 6.44
C GLN A 151 25.36 9.67 6.51
N SER A 152 25.00 10.91 6.14
CA SER A 152 25.89 12.06 6.20
C SER A 152 25.20 13.27 6.81
N PHE A 153 26.02 14.20 7.36
CA PHE A 153 25.51 15.44 7.95
C PHE A 153 24.72 16.28 6.93
N LEU A 154 25.22 16.46 5.72
CA LEU A 154 24.55 17.24 4.68
C LEU A 154 23.21 16.60 4.27
N GLN A 155 23.19 15.28 4.13
CA GLN A 155 21.97 14.54 3.82
C GLN A 155 20.92 14.69 4.95
N ARG A 156 21.37 14.61 6.21
CA ARG A 156 20.51 14.81 7.38
C ARG A 156 19.90 16.20 7.42
N GLN A 157 20.70 17.26 7.15
CA GLN A 157 20.21 18.64 7.11
C GLN A 157 19.17 18.83 5.99
N PHE A 158 19.44 18.27 4.80
CA PHE A 158 18.51 18.34 3.68
C PHE A 158 17.16 17.63 4.03
N PHE A 159 17.23 16.41 4.56
CA PHE A 159 16.02 15.67 4.95
C PHE A 159 15.26 16.36 6.09
N ALA A 160 15.96 16.94 7.08
CA ALA A 160 15.31 17.69 8.15
C ALA A 160 14.55 18.93 7.63
N MET A 161 15.17 19.67 6.70
CA MET A 161 14.50 20.78 6.03
C MET A 161 13.26 20.32 5.25
N GLN A 162 13.36 19.22 4.49
CA GLN A 162 12.22 18.67 3.74
C GLN A 162 11.13 18.12 4.67
N ALA A 163 11.49 17.47 5.78
CA ALA A 163 10.54 16.99 6.80
C ALA A 163 9.73 18.15 7.39
N LYS A 164 10.39 19.25 7.77
CA LYS A 164 9.72 20.46 8.28
C LYS A 164 8.75 21.07 7.26
N LYS A 165 9.16 21.14 5.99
CA LYS A 165 8.30 21.63 4.90
C LYS A 165 7.13 20.70 4.66
N MET A 166 7.35 19.38 4.70
CA MET A 166 6.31 18.38 4.52
C MET A 166 5.27 18.47 5.64
N GLU A 167 5.70 18.58 6.89
CA GLU A 167 4.81 18.73 8.04
C GLU A 167 3.92 19.98 7.91
N ALA A 168 4.52 21.11 7.59
CA ALA A 168 3.76 22.35 7.41
C ALA A 168 2.76 22.27 6.24
N TYR A 169 3.18 21.64 5.15
CA TYR A 169 2.36 21.48 3.95
C TYR A 169 1.23 20.47 4.17
N GLU A 170 1.53 19.29 4.70
CA GLU A 170 0.55 18.24 4.98
C GLU A 170 -0.50 18.71 5.99
N LYS A 171 -0.05 19.35 7.07
CA LYS A 171 -0.93 20.00 8.05
C LYS A 171 -1.88 21.01 7.41
N LYS A 172 -1.37 21.87 6.52
CA LYS A 172 -2.17 22.85 5.78
C LYS A 172 -3.22 22.16 4.93
N VAL A 173 -2.80 21.20 4.08
CA VAL A 173 -3.70 20.49 3.15
C VAL A 173 -4.78 19.72 3.91
N CYS A 174 -4.41 19.00 4.99
CA CYS A 174 -5.37 18.27 5.82
C CYS A 174 -6.40 19.20 6.48
N ARG A 175 -5.97 20.39 6.95
CA ARG A 175 -6.88 21.36 7.57
C ARG A 175 -7.80 22.07 6.59
N GLU A 176 -7.34 22.33 5.38
CA GLU A 176 -8.11 22.99 4.34
C GLU A 176 -9.08 22.06 3.62
N SER A 177 -8.86 20.74 3.70
CA SER A 177 -9.73 19.73 3.09
C SER A 177 -11.04 19.59 3.87
N LYS A 178 -12.14 19.35 3.14
CA LYS A 178 -13.47 19.12 3.74
C LYS A 178 -13.48 17.90 4.65
N PHE A 179 -12.80 16.84 4.24
CA PHE A 179 -12.64 15.59 4.98
C PHE A 179 -11.34 14.89 4.58
N VAL A 180 -10.78 14.09 5.48
CA VAL A 180 -9.55 13.32 5.23
C VAL A 180 -9.84 11.82 5.40
N ILE A 181 -9.42 11.01 4.44
CA ILE A 181 -9.46 9.56 4.52
C ILE A 181 -8.01 9.07 4.70
N ALA A 182 -7.72 8.44 5.83
CA ALA A 182 -6.45 7.79 6.14
C ALA A 182 -6.48 6.30 5.78
N VAL A 183 -5.32 5.65 5.72
CA VAL A 183 -5.22 4.20 5.39
C VAL A 183 -5.43 3.29 6.59
N SER A 184 -5.24 3.80 7.80
CA SER A 184 -5.39 3.03 9.05
C SER A 184 -5.83 3.92 10.20
N ASP A 185 -6.39 3.32 11.27
CA ASP A 185 -6.75 4.05 12.49
C ASP A 185 -5.52 4.66 13.20
N ILE A 186 -4.36 4.02 13.05
CA ILE A 186 -3.08 4.53 13.54
C ILE A 186 -2.74 5.84 12.82
N ASP A 187 -2.86 5.86 11.49
CA ASP A 187 -2.59 7.06 10.71
C ASP A 187 -3.64 8.16 10.94
N ALA A 188 -4.92 7.80 11.06
CA ALA A 188 -5.98 8.74 11.40
C ALA A 188 -5.71 9.38 12.77
N SER A 189 -5.35 8.60 13.79
CA SER A 189 -5.01 9.09 15.13
C SER A 189 -3.77 9.98 15.11
N ARG A 190 -2.76 9.60 14.31
CA ARG A 190 -1.55 10.40 14.10
C ARG A 190 -1.85 11.74 13.45
N MET A 191 -2.69 11.77 12.41
CA MET A 191 -3.12 13.01 11.75
C MET A 191 -3.91 13.92 12.70
N LYS A 192 -4.79 13.36 13.53
CA LYS A 192 -5.50 14.11 14.58
C LYS A 192 -4.52 14.82 15.52
N THR A 193 -3.54 14.08 16.03
CA THR A 193 -2.57 14.61 16.99
C THR A 193 -1.60 15.61 16.36
N MET A 194 -1.00 15.25 15.21
CA MET A 194 0.04 16.07 14.58
C MET A 194 -0.53 17.34 13.92
N PHE A 195 -1.70 17.23 13.28
CA PHE A 195 -2.25 18.32 12.47
C PHE A 195 -3.38 19.05 13.15
N GLY A 196 -3.91 18.52 14.24
CA GLY A 196 -5.02 19.12 14.99
C GLY A 196 -6.29 19.19 14.14
N ILE A 197 -6.69 18.05 13.58
CA ILE A 197 -7.92 17.87 12.78
C ILE A 197 -8.78 16.78 13.41
N ASP A 198 -10.11 16.93 13.32
CA ASP A 198 -11.06 15.90 13.78
C ASP A 198 -11.82 15.24 12.62
N HIS A 199 -11.87 15.90 11.46
CA HIS A 199 -12.55 15.45 10.25
C HIS A 199 -11.69 14.42 9.47
N VAL A 200 -11.29 13.35 10.15
CA VAL A 200 -10.51 12.25 9.57
C VAL A 200 -11.06 10.90 10.01
N LYS A 201 -11.18 9.96 9.06
CA LYS A 201 -11.56 8.57 9.31
C LYS A 201 -10.64 7.63 8.53
N ALA A 202 -10.39 6.46 9.07
CA ALA A 202 -9.66 5.41 8.37
C ALA A 202 -10.59 4.65 7.42
N VAL A 203 -10.08 4.39 6.22
CA VAL A 203 -10.61 3.38 5.31
C VAL A 203 -9.42 2.49 4.93
N PRO A 204 -9.40 1.22 5.30
CA PRO A 204 -8.27 0.33 5.04
C PRO A 204 -8.10 0.07 3.54
N THR A 205 -6.98 -0.56 3.18
CA THR A 205 -6.78 -1.05 1.81
C THR A 205 -7.52 -2.37 1.63
N GLY A 206 -8.26 -2.50 0.54
CA GLY A 206 -8.95 -3.73 0.18
C GLY A 206 -7.99 -4.79 -0.39
N VAL A 207 -8.49 -6.01 -0.45
CA VAL A 207 -7.85 -7.14 -1.14
C VAL A 207 -8.80 -7.68 -2.21
N ASP A 208 -8.26 -8.13 -3.31
CA ASP A 208 -9.01 -8.75 -4.41
C ASP A 208 -9.28 -10.22 -4.08
N ILE A 209 -10.45 -10.48 -3.48
CA ILE A 209 -10.83 -11.82 -3.04
C ILE A 209 -10.91 -12.78 -4.24
N ASP A 210 -11.53 -12.34 -5.32
CA ASP A 210 -11.74 -13.18 -6.51
C ASP A 210 -10.40 -13.53 -7.17
N TYR A 211 -9.49 -12.57 -7.25
CA TYR A 211 -8.15 -12.78 -7.79
C TYR A 211 -7.34 -13.79 -6.98
N PHE A 212 -7.39 -13.73 -5.64
CA PHE A 212 -6.62 -14.63 -4.79
C PHE A 212 -7.32 -15.96 -4.50
N SER A 213 -8.64 -16.07 -4.72
CA SER A 213 -9.38 -17.32 -4.51
C SER A 213 -8.80 -18.47 -5.32
N VAL A 214 -8.74 -19.64 -4.70
CA VAL A 214 -8.31 -20.87 -5.37
C VAL A 214 -9.34 -21.27 -6.41
N THR A 215 -8.95 -21.21 -7.68
CA THR A 215 -9.81 -21.59 -8.81
C THR A 215 -9.58 -23.04 -9.27
N GLU A 216 -8.38 -23.55 -9.04
CA GLU A 216 -7.99 -24.92 -9.42
C GLU A 216 -7.15 -25.55 -8.30
N PRO A 217 -7.34 -26.87 -8.02
CA PRO A 217 -6.51 -27.56 -7.07
C PRO A 217 -5.05 -27.51 -7.50
N THR A 218 -4.20 -26.89 -6.71
CA THR A 218 -2.75 -26.85 -6.94
C THR A 218 -2.10 -27.88 -6.02
N PRO A 219 -1.32 -28.85 -6.54
CA PRO A 219 -0.58 -29.77 -5.70
C PRO A 219 0.32 -29.00 -4.73
N ALA A 220 0.35 -29.43 -3.48
CA ALA A 220 1.23 -28.82 -2.49
C ALA A 220 2.69 -28.88 -2.97
N SER A 221 3.28 -27.70 -3.21
CA SER A 221 4.65 -27.55 -3.72
C SER A 221 5.64 -27.30 -2.57
N SER A 222 5.16 -26.78 -1.44
CA SER A 222 5.96 -26.58 -0.23
C SER A 222 5.08 -26.57 1.04
N ASP A 223 5.73 -26.81 2.19
CA ASP A 223 5.04 -26.67 3.48
C ASP A 223 4.84 -25.20 3.83
N ILE A 224 5.83 -24.36 3.56
CA ILE A 224 5.89 -22.96 3.98
C ILE A 224 6.19 -22.08 2.76
N VAL A 225 5.46 -20.94 2.65
CA VAL A 225 5.77 -19.90 1.66
C VAL A 225 6.01 -18.55 2.33
N PHE A 226 6.99 -17.83 1.80
CA PHE A 226 7.12 -16.39 2.00
C PHE A 226 6.90 -15.69 0.67
N CYS A 227 5.99 -14.70 0.64
CA CYS A 227 5.69 -13.90 -0.55
C CYS A 227 6.17 -12.46 -0.35
N GLY A 228 7.01 -11.96 -1.28
CA GLY A 228 7.40 -10.55 -1.21
C GLY A 228 8.61 -10.18 -2.05
N SER A 229 8.73 -8.90 -2.36
CA SER A 229 9.86 -8.34 -3.10
C SER A 229 11.12 -8.36 -2.26
N MET A 230 12.22 -8.93 -2.80
CA MET A 230 13.49 -9.11 -2.09
C MET A 230 14.48 -7.94 -2.33
N ASP A 231 14.06 -6.88 -2.98
CA ASP A 231 14.76 -5.59 -3.05
C ASP A 231 14.40 -4.66 -1.87
N TRP A 232 13.48 -5.10 -0.99
CA TRP A 232 13.08 -4.38 0.20
C TRP A 232 13.73 -4.98 1.45
N LEU A 233 14.60 -4.20 2.10
CA LEU A 233 15.42 -4.65 3.22
C LEU A 233 14.67 -5.40 4.35
N PRO A 234 13.47 -4.98 4.79
CA PRO A 234 12.71 -5.73 5.79
C PRO A 234 12.33 -7.16 5.35
N ASN A 235 12.06 -7.38 4.06
CA ASN A 235 11.81 -8.73 3.56
C ASN A 235 13.09 -9.58 3.55
N VAL A 236 14.21 -8.96 3.16
CA VAL A 236 15.53 -9.62 3.15
C VAL A 236 15.92 -10.06 4.57
N ASP A 237 15.83 -9.14 5.53
CA ASP A 237 16.10 -9.44 6.95
C ASP A 237 15.18 -10.55 7.49
N ALA A 238 13.89 -10.48 7.17
CA ALA A 238 12.90 -11.45 7.62
C ALA A 238 13.19 -12.86 7.09
N VAL A 239 13.50 -12.98 5.79
CA VAL A 239 13.78 -14.28 5.17
C VAL A 239 15.11 -14.85 5.65
N GLU A 240 16.16 -14.03 5.74
CA GLU A 240 17.45 -14.45 6.27
C GLU A 240 17.32 -14.95 7.72
N HIS A 241 16.65 -14.19 8.58
CA HIS A 241 16.34 -14.59 9.95
C HIS A 241 15.54 -15.90 10.01
N PHE A 242 14.53 -16.04 9.15
CA PHE A 242 13.73 -17.28 9.11
C PHE A 242 14.59 -18.50 8.75
N ILE A 243 15.41 -18.40 7.70
CA ILE A 243 16.25 -19.52 7.26
C ILE A 243 17.30 -19.90 8.29
N LEU A 244 17.93 -18.89 8.92
CA LEU A 244 19.09 -19.13 9.81
C LEU A 244 18.69 -19.46 11.26
N GLU A 245 17.58 -18.90 11.78
CA GLU A 245 17.26 -19.01 13.20
C GLU A 245 15.94 -19.78 13.46
N ILE A 246 14.93 -19.68 12.58
CA ILE A 246 13.60 -20.28 12.83
C ILE A 246 13.50 -21.68 12.18
N LEU A 247 13.88 -21.79 10.93
CA LEU A 247 13.76 -23.06 10.17
C LEU A 247 14.52 -24.23 10.83
N PRO A 248 15.72 -24.06 11.41
CA PRO A 248 16.38 -25.14 12.13
C PRO A 248 15.56 -25.69 13.31
N LEU A 249 14.83 -24.80 14.03
CA LEU A 249 13.95 -25.21 15.13
C LEU A 249 12.74 -26.02 14.65
N ILE A 250 12.18 -25.62 13.50
CA ILE A 250 11.10 -26.38 12.85
C ILE A 250 11.61 -27.76 12.43
N ARG A 251 12.79 -27.83 11.79
CA ARG A 251 13.37 -29.05 11.27
C ARG A 251 13.86 -30.01 12.34
N ALA A 252 14.15 -29.53 13.54
CA ALA A 252 14.42 -30.41 14.68
C ALA A 252 13.25 -31.36 14.98
N GLN A 253 12.01 -30.99 14.61
CA GLN A 253 10.80 -31.82 14.81
C GLN A 253 10.22 -32.33 13.48
N ARG A 254 10.42 -31.61 12.36
CA ARG A 254 9.97 -31.99 11.01
C ARG A 254 11.11 -31.80 10.01
N PRO A 255 12.04 -32.77 9.91
CA PRO A 255 13.28 -32.65 9.13
C PRO A 255 13.06 -32.33 7.64
N ASP A 256 11.98 -32.85 7.06
CA ASP A 256 11.67 -32.71 5.63
C ASP A 256 10.85 -31.46 5.28
N THR A 257 10.72 -30.49 6.21
CA THR A 257 9.99 -29.25 5.94
C THR A 257 10.59 -28.48 4.77
N THR A 258 9.76 -28.21 3.77
CA THR A 258 10.11 -27.45 2.56
C THR A 258 9.64 -26.01 2.65
N VAL A 259 10.42 -25.10 2.06
CA VAL A 259 10.16 -23.66 2.08
C VAL A 259 10.32 -23.07 0.68
N THR A 260 9.35 -22.28 0.26
CA THR A 260 9.43 -21.48 -0.97
C THR A 260 9.50 -20.00 -0.64
N ILE A 261 10.53 -19.33 -1.13
CA ILE A 261 10.68 -17.86 -1.06
C ILE A 261 10.32 -17.31 -2.43
N ALA A 262 9.13 -16.76 -2.55
CA ALA A 262 8.59 -16.30 -3.81
C ALA A 262 8.59 -14.77 -3.88
N GLY A 263 9.22 -14.21 -4.92
CA GLY A 263 9.25 -12.78 -5.18
C GLY A 263 10.41 -12.29 -6.03
N ARG A 264 10.24 -11.08 -6.53
CA ARG A 264 11.20 -10.46 -7.45
C ARG A 264 12.49 -10.04 -6.76
N SER A 265 13.55 -9.92 -7.58
CA SER A 265 14.84 -9.31 -7.20
C SER A 265 15.46 -9.95 -5.94
N PRO A 266 15.70 -11.28 -5.91
CA PRO A 266 16.26 -11.93 -4.74
C PRO A 266 17.65 -11.35 -4.40
N ASP A 267 17.80 -10.94 -3.12
CA ASP A 267 19.09 -10.47 -2.60
C ASP A 267 20.09 -11.65 -2.54
N ALA A 268 21.35 -11.36 -2.83
CA ALA A 268 22.41 -12.38 -2.87
C ALA A 268 22.57 -13.14 -1.52
N ARG A 269 22.25 -12.51 -0.40
CA ARG A 269 22.25 -13.14 0.94
C ARG A 269 21.20 -14.24 1.04
N ILE A 270 19.99 -13.99 0.51
CA ILE A 270 18.89 -14.96 0.51
C ILE A 270 19.21 -16.12 -0.41
N VAL A 271 19.71 -15.84 -1.62
CA VAL A 271 20.12 -16.88 -2.57
C VAL A 271 21.18 -17.79 -1.94
N LYS A 272 22.22 -17.19 -1.36
CA LYS A 272 23.29 -17.96 -0.68
C LYS A 272 22.77 -18.79 0.50
N ALA A 273 21.90 -18.21 1.35
CA ALA A 273 21.33 -18.93 2.49
C ALA A 273 20.46 -20.12 2.01
N ALA A 274 19.68 -19.93 0.97
CA ALA A 274 18.85 -20.98 0.38
C ALA A 274 19.71 -22.10 -0.25
N GLU A 275 20.76 -21.77 -1.00
CA GLU A 275 21.69 -22.77 -1.60
C GLU A 275 22.38 -23.62 -0.53
N GLN A 276 22.63 -23.08 0.65
CA GLN A 276 23.24 -23.77 1.79
C GLN A 276 22.23 -24.56 2.64
N THR A 277 20.91 -24.43 2.33
CA THR A 277 19.85 -25.03 3.14
C THR A 277 18.94 -25.91 2.27
N SER A 278 19.11 -27.22 2.38
CA SER A 278 18.31 -28.21 1.60
C SER A 278 16.82 -27.94 1.74
N GLY A 279 16.01 -28.11 0.67
CA GLY A 279 14.55 -27.93 0.69
C GLY A 279 14.08 -26.47 0.83
N VAL A 280 14.96 -25.49 0.65
CA VAL A 280 14.60 -24.07 0.49
C VAL A 280 14.75 -23.68 -0.98
N ALA A 281 13.67 -23.22 -1.59
CA ALA A 281 13.64 -22.75 -2.97
C ALA A 281 13.41 -21.24 -3.06
N VAL A 282 14.15 -20.55 -3.93
CA VAL A 282 13.96 -19.13 -4.24
C VAL A 282 13.53 -19.01 -5.70
N THR A 283 12.34 -18.45 -5.95
CA THR A 283 11.77 -18.44 -7.30
C THR A 283 12.33 -17.33 -8.20
N GLY A 284 12.79 -16.23 -7.60
CA GLY A 284 13.04 -15.01 -8.36
C GLY A 284 11.74 -14.34 -8.83
N ASN A 285 11.84 -13.62 -9.95
CA ASN A 285 10.68 -12.94 -10.52
C ASN A 285 9.72 -13.95 -11.15
N VAL A 286 8.48 -13.96 -10.69
CA VAL A 286 7.42 -14.84 -11.21
C VAL A 286 6.29 -14.00 -11.78
N PRO A 287 5.63 -14.43 -12.87
CA PRO A 287 4.52 -13.69 -13.46
C PRO A 287 3.28 -13.68 -12.57
N ASP A 288 3.11 -14.72 -11.73
CA ASP A 288 1.97 -14.88 -10.83
C ASP A 288 2.43 -15.53 -9.52
N MET A 289 2.04 -14.92 -8.39
CA MET A 289 2.38 -15.40 -7.04
C MET A 289 1.37 -16.44 -6.52
N ARG A 290 0.16 -16.46 -7.05
CA ARG A 290 -0.95 -17.28 -6.56
C ARG A 290 -0.66 -18.78 -6.54
N PRO A 291 -0.05 -19.39 -7.58
CA PRO A 291 0.28 -20.83 -7.54
C PRO A 291 1.16 -21.22 -6.34
N TYR A 292 2.06 -20.32 -5.91
CA TYR A 292 2.92 -20.57 -4.75
C TYR A 292 2.16 -20.45 -3.43
N MET A 293 1.18 -19.53 -3.35
CA MET A 293 0.28 -19.43 -2.19
C MET A 293 -0.61 -20.68 -2.11
N TRP A 294 -1.31 -21.03 -3.20
CA TRP A 294 -2.21 -22.16 -3.25
C TRP A 294 -1.53 -23.52 -3.06
N GLY A 295 -0.27 -23.63 -3.51
CA GLY A 295 0.55 -24.83 -3.35
C GLY A 295 1.29 -24.92 -2.01
N SER A 296 0.96 -24.12 -1.01
CA SER A 296 1.62 -24.13 0.30
C SER A 296 0.64 -24.38 1.43
N LYS A 297 1.12 -24.95 2.55
CA LYS A 297 0.27 -25.21 3.73
C LYS A 297 0.10 -23.99 4.62
N ILE A 298 1.15 -23.18 4.78
CA ILE A 298 1.15 -21.96 5.57
C ILE A 298 1.96 -20.85 4.92
N SER A 299 1.64 -19.60 5.21
CA SER A 299 2.46 -18.43 4.89
C SER A 299 3.13 -17.89 6.13
N ILE A 300 4.33 -17.33 5.96
CA ILE A 300 5.08 -16.68 7.03
C ILE A 300 5.38 -15.23 6.72
N VAL A 301 5.34 -14.38 7.76
CA VAL A 301 5.70 -12.96 7.69
C VAL A 301 6.55 -12.59 8.90
N PRO A 302 7.81 -13.09 9.00
CA PRO A 302 8.69 -12.92 10.15
C PRO A 302 9.42 -11.58 10.14
N ILE A 303 8.72 -10.48 9.82
CA ILE A 303 9.27 -9.13 9.68
C ILE A 303 9.58 -8.55 11.05
N ARG A 304 10.83 -8.12 11.27
CA ARG A 304 11.32 -7.54 12.53
C ARG A 304 11.54 -6.03 12.46
N ILE A 305 11.62 -5.48 11.27
CA ILE A 305 11.92 -4.06 11.02
C ILE A 305 11.02 -3.50 9.92
N GLY A 306 10.78 -2.20 9.96
CA GLY A 306 10.01 -1.52 8.93
C GLY A 306 8.67 -0.97 9.45
N GLY A 307 7.93 -0.30 8.58
CA GLY A 307 6.60 0.28 8.84
C GLY A 307 5.69 0.15 7.64
N GLY A 308 4.43 0.49 7.80
CA GLY A 308 3.37 0.41 6.77
C GLY A 308 2.58 -0.91 6.83
N THR A 309 1.39 -0.90 6.26
CA THR A 309 0.49 -2.05 6.23
C THR A 309 1.01 -3.16 5.31
N ARG A 310 1.04 -4.38 5.80
CA ARG A 310 1.52 -5.56 5.06
C ARG A 310 0.36 -6.26 4.35
N LEU A 311 -0.11 -5.71 3.24
CA LEU A 311 -1.23 -6.26 2.46
C LEU A 311 -1.06 -7.75 2.13
N LYS A 312 0.18 -8.24 1.97
CA LYS A 312 0.47 -9.65 1.73
C LYS A 312 -0.18 -10.61 2.73
N ILE A 313 -0.44 -10.15 3.97
CA ILE A 313 -1.17 -10.96 4.97
C ILE A 313 -2.61 -11.14 4.53
N TYR A 314 -3.30 -10.07 4.14
CA TYR A 314 -4.66 -10.16 3.62
C TYR A 314 -4.74 -10.89 2.28
N GLU A 315 -3.72 -10.78 1.43
CA GLU A 315 -3.60 -11.55 0.18
C GLU A 315 -3.51 -13.05 0.46
N CYS A 316 -2.69 -13.46 1.44
CA CYS A 316 -2.61 -14.85 1.88
C CYS A 316 -3.93 -15.34 2.50
N MET A 317 -4.57 -14.51 3.35
CA MET A 317 -5.88 -14.83 3.92
C MET A 317 -6.95 -15.00 2.85
N ALA A 318 -6.94 -14.16 1.80
CA ALA A 318 -7.83 -14.26 0.65
C ALA A 318 -7.58 -15.52 -0.19
N ALA A 319 -6.32 -15.98 -0.23
CA ALA A 319 -5.94 -17.26 -0.86
C ALA A 319 -6.31 -18.49 0.00
N GLY A 320 -6.98 -18.30 1.16
CA GLY A 320 -7.27 -19.41 2.08
C GLY A 320 -6.02 -19.98 2.78
N LEU A 321 -4.93 -19.21 2.82
CA LEU A 321 -3.66 -19.65 3.37
C LEU A 321 -3.45 -19.07 4.78
N PRO A 322 -3.35 -19.89 5.84
CA PRO A 322 -3.14 -19.40 7.20
C PRO A 322 -1.76 -18.79 7.35
N VAL A 323 -1.67 -17.74 8.18
CA VAL A 323 -0.47 -16.91 8.33
C VAL A 323 0.10 -17.02 9.72
N VAL A 324 1.43 -17.16 9.82
CA VAL A 324 2.21 -16.91 11.02
C VAL A 324 2.99 -15.62 10.82
N SER A 325 2.83 -14.64 11.72
CA SER A 325 3.48 -13.34 11.61
C SER A 325 4.08 -12.90 12.93
N THR A 326 5.03 -11.97 12.89
CA THR A 326 5.42 -11.18 14.06
C THR A 326 4.43 -10.06 14.31
N THR A 327 4.44 -9.48 15.51
CA THR A 327 3.68 -8.26 15.83
C THR A 327 4.00 -7.12 14.86
N ILE A 328 5.27 -6.92 14.51
CA ILE A 328 5.71 -5.92 13.53
C ILE A 328 5.25 -6.29 12.11
N GLY A 329 5.26 -7.58 11.78
CA GLY A 329 4.77 -8.07 10.49
C GLY A 329 3.29 -7.79 10.26
N ALA A 330 2.47 -7.85 11.30
CA ALA A 330 1.02 -7.60 11.26
C ALA A 330 0.63 -6.17 11.69
N GLU A 331 1.60 -5.26 11.86
CA GLU A 331 1.33 -3.88 12.28
C GLU A 331 0.38 -3.16 11.33
N GLY A 332 -0.63 -2.48 11.87
CA GLY A 332 -1.62 -1.71 11.12
C GLY A 332 -2.71 -2.55 10.45
N LEU A 333 -2.73 -3.86 10.65
CA LEU A 333 -3.81 -4.74 10.23
C LEU A 333 -4.80 -4.99 11.36
N SER A 334 -6.06 -5.21 11.01
CA SER A 334 -7.09 -5.68 11.95
C SER A 334 -7.16 -7.20 11.89
N TYR A 335 -6.95 -7.85 13.03
CA TYR A 335 -6.99 -9.31 13.19
C TYR A 335 -7.29 -9.70 14.63
N THR A 336 -7.58 -10.97 14.85
CA THR A 336 -7.69 -11.60 16.17
C THR A 336 -6.64 -12.69 16.29
N ALA A 337 -5.58 -12.42 17.06
CA ALA A 337 -4.52 -13.38 17.27
C ALA A 337 -5.04 -14.72 17.80
N GLY A 338 -4.54 -15.84 17.28
CA GLY A 338 -4.96 -17.18 17.61
C GLY A 338 -6.27 -17.65 16.97
N LYS A 339 -6.99 -16.75 16.29
CA LYS A 339 -8.25 -17.04 15.60
C LYS A 339 -8.11 -17.00 14.07
N ASP A 340 -7.59 -15.91 13.52
CA ASP A 340 -7.45 -15.69 12.08
C ASP A 340 -5.99 -15.52 11.62
N ILE A 341 -5.08 -15.40 12.59
CA ILE A 341 -3.63 -15.33 12.39
C ILE A 341 -2.91 -15.84 13.64
N LEU A 342 -1.72 -16.44 13.50
CA LEU A 342 -0.84 -16.69 14.63
C LEU A 342 0.22 -15.61 14.71
N ILE A 343 0.40 -15.03 15.91
CA ILE A 343 1.40 -14.00 16.18
C ILE A 343 2.46 -14.55 17.11
N ALA A 344 3.73 -14.42 16.70
CA ALA A 344 4.89 -14.86 17.48
C ALA A 344 6.12 -14.01 17.15
N ASP A 345 6.81 -13.51 18.16
CA ASP A 345 7.94 -12.59 17.97
C ASP A 345 9.31 -13.24 18.19
N SER A 346 9.39 -14.27 19.05
CA SER A 346 10.64 -15.01 19.23
C SER A 346 10.80 -16.16 18.22
N PRO A 347 12.04 -16.54 17.85
CA PRO A 347 12.26 -17.71 16.99
C PRO A 347 11.62 -19.00 17.51
N ALA A 348 11.65 -19.21 18.84
CA ALA A 348 11.06 -20.39 19.47
C ALA A 348 9.53 -20.41 19.34
N ASP A 349 8.85 -19.29 19.65
CA ASP A 349 7.40 -19.19 19.54
C ASP A 349 6.95 -19.24 18.09
N PHE A 350 7.71 -18.59 17.18
CA PHE A 350 7.42 -18.61 15.75
C PHE A 350 7.51 -20.03 15.17
N SER A 351 8.56 -20.77 15.54
CA SER A 351 8.72 -22.18 15.14
C SER A 351 7.59 -23.05 15.70
N ALA A 352 7.20 -22.84 16.97
CA ALA A 352 6.08 -23.56 17.59
C ALA A 352 4.74 -23.27 16.88
N ALA A 353 4.49 -22.01 16.49
CA ALA A 353 3.31 -21.62 15.73
C ALA A 353 3.29 -22.29 14.33
N CYS A 354 4.43 -22.30 13.62
CA CYS A 354 4.55 -23.03 12.35
C CYS A 354 4.28 -24.52 12.51
N LEU A 355 4.93 -25.16 13.50
CA LEU A 355 4.77 -26.59 13.78
C LEU A 355 3.33 -26.95 14.10
N ARG A 356 2.63 -26.12 14.89
CA ARG A 356 1.21 -26.29 15.20
C ARG A 356 0.38 -26.38 13.93
N LEU A 357 0.53 -25.42 13.02
CA LEU A 357 -0.23 -25.40 11.76
C LEU A 357 0.18 -26.51 10.78
N LEU A 358 1.44 -26.94 10.79
CA LEU A 358 1.92 -27.99 9.91
C LEU A 358 1.53 -29.40 10.39
N SER A 359 1.33 -29.59 11.70
CA SER A 359 1.04 -30.89 12.30
C SER A 359 -0.44 -31.11 12.59
N ASP A 360 -1.24 -30.05 12.77
CA ASP A 360 -2.65 -30.09 13.08
C ASP A 360 -3.46 -29.47 11.92
N GLU A 361 -4.05 -30.35 11.11
CA GLU A 361 -4.84 -29.94 9.94
C GLU A 361 -6.13 -29.23 10.33
N ASP A 362 -6.77 -29.65 11.41
CA ASP A 362 -8.04 -29.04 11.84
C ASP A 362 -7.77 -27.60 12.32
N THR A 363 -6.74 -27.39 13.13
CA THR A 363 -6.32 -26.04 13.53
C THR A 363 -5.91 -25.20 12.32
N ARG A 364 -5.16 -25.78 11.37
CA ARG A 364 -4.75 -25.07 10.14
C ARG A 364 -5.97 -24.61 9.34
N ARG A 365 -6.94 -25.50 9.13
CA ARG A 365 -8.18 -25.19 8.40
C ARG A 365 -9.02 -24.15 9.14
N ALA A 366 -9.22 -24.30 10.44
CA ALA A 366 -9.99 -23.34 11.24
C ALA A 366 -9.43 -21.93 11.18
N ILE A 367 -8.10 -21.76 11.25
CA ILE A 367 -7.45 -20.44 11.13
C ILE A 367 -7.61 -19.90 9.69
N ALA A 368 -7.44 -20.73 8.66
CA ALA A 368 -7.62 -20.32 7.27
C ALA A 368 -9.06 -19.84 6.99
N ASP A 369 -10.06 -20.59 7.45
CA ASP A 369 -11.49 -20.26 7.26
C ASP A 369 -11.85 -18.94 7.97
N ASN A 370 -11.39 -18.77 9.21
CA ASN A 370 -11.61 -17.52 9.94
C ASN A 370 -10.91 -16.33 9.27
N ALA A 371 -9.69 -16.53 8.77
CA ALA A 371 -8.91 -15.50 8.05
C ALA A 371 -9.63 -15.11 6.75
N LEU A 372 -10.11 -16.07 5.97
CA LEU A 372 -10.86 -15.83 4.74
C LEU A 372 -12.17 -15.09 5.03
N ALA A 373 -12.92 -15.53 6.05
CA ALA A 373 -14.17 -14.85 6.45
C ALA A 373 -13.93 -13.40 6.89
N LEU A 374 -12.81 -13.13 7.59
CA LEU A 374 -12.43 -11.79 7.99
C LEU A 374 -12.20 -10.89 6.76
N VAL A 375 -11.38 -11.34 5.80
CA VAL A 375 -11.05 -10.50 4.63
C VAL A 375 -12.23 -10.36 3.68
N GLN A 376 -13.05 -11.39 3.48
CA GLN A 376 -14.28 -11.31 2.70
C GLN A 376 -15.27 -10.31 3.28
N GLY A 377 -15.49 -10.36 4.60
CA GLY A 377 -16.48 -9.53 5.26
C GLY A 377 -16.06 -8.07 5.46
N LYS A 378 -14.77 -7.80 5.64
CA LYS A 378 -14.30 -6.46 6.04
C LYS A 378 -13.28 -5.82 5.11
N PHE A 379 -12.53 -6.61 4.34
CA PHE A 379 -11.38 -6.12 3.57
C PHE A 379 -11.46 -6.45 2.08
N SER A 380 -12.58 -6.99 1.58
CA SER A 380 -12.84 -7.02 0.14
C SER A 380 -12.92 -5.60 -0.41
N TRP A 381 -12.55 -5.40 -1.68
CA TRP A 381 -12.69 -4.07 -2.31
C TRP A 381 -14.11 -3.54 -2.20
N ALA A 382 -15.13 -4.41 -2.32
CA ALA A 382 -16.52 -4.01 -2.17
C ALA A 382 -16.82 -3.48 -0.75
N ALA A 383 -16.34 -4.16 0.30
CA ALA A 383 -16.59 -3.77 1.69
C ALA A 383 -15.90 -2.44 2.04
N VAL A 384 -14.60 -2.31 1.73
CA VAL A 384 -13.85 -1.07 2.05
C VAL A 384 -14.32 0.12 1.21
N THR A 385 -14.78 -0.12 -0.02
CA THR A 385 -15.30 0.94 -0.88
C THR A 385 -16.68 1.41 -0.43
N ALA A 386 -17.50 0.56 0.19
CA ALA A 386 -18.76 0.98 0.79
C ALA A 386 -18.53 2.01 1.93
N ASP A 387 -17.52 1.79 2.79
CA ASP A 387 -17.13 2.79 3.80
C ASP A 387 -16.62 4.08 3.18
N PHE A 388 -15.86 3.99 2.08
CA PHE A 388 -15.37 5.14 1.33
C PHE A 388 -16.53 5.93 0.72
N GLU A 389 -17.47 5.25 0.06
CA GLU A 389 -18.67 5.80 -0.56
C GLU A 389 -19.54 6.55 0.46
N ALA A 390 -19.78 5.95 1.62
CA ALA A 390 -20.52 6.58 2.72
C ALA A 390 -19.86 7.91 3.20
N ILE A 391 -18.53 7.98 3.18
CA ILE A 391 -17.82 9.23 3.48
C ILE A 391 -18.03 10.25 2.37
N LEU A 392 -18.00 9.85 1.09
CA LEU A 392 -18.25 10.77 -0.02
C LEU A 392 -19.68 11.32 0.05
N GLU A 393 -20.69 10.47 0.30
CA GLU A 393 -22.10 10.85 0.44
C GLU A 393 -22.33 11.83 1.59
N ALA A 394 -21.73 11.56 2.75
CA ALA A 394 -21.81 12.44 3.93
C ALA A 394 -21.12 13.79 3.71
N ASN A 395 -20.21 13.88 2.74
CA ASN A 395 -19.44 15.06 2.40
C ASN A 395 -19.74 15.59 0.98
N CYS A 396 -20.91 15.26 0.41
CA CYS A 396 -21.34 15.80 -0.88
C CYS A 396 -21.29 17.33 -0.91
N ILE A 397 -20.97 17.87 -2.10
CA ILE A 397 -21.03 19.30 -2.36
C ILE A 397 -22.50 19.66 -2.50
N THR A 398 -23.07 20.30 -1.49
CA THR A 398 -24.42 20.85 -1.58
C THR A 398 -24.42 21.97 -2.60
N ALA A 399 -25.35 21.93 -3.57
CA ALA A 399 -25.56 23.06 -4.45
C ALA A 399 -25.81 24.30 -3.56
N SER A 400 -24.97 25.32 -3.68
CA SER A 400 -25.23 26.62 -3.05
C SER A 400 -26.54 27.12 -3.66
N SER A 401 -27.60 27.17 -2.82
CA SER A 401 -28.89 27.76 -3.15
C SER A 401 -28.74 29.23 -3.50
#